data_856bb2a4d674aca2b9644577e91bbc97
#
_entry.id   856bb2a4d674aca2b9644577e91bbc97
#
_cell.length_a   1.000
_cell.length_b   1.000
_cell.length_c   1.000
_cell.angle_alpha   90.00
_cell.angle_beta   90.00
_cell.angle_gamma   90.00
#
_symmetry.space_group_name_H-M   'P 1'
#
loop_
_entity.id
_entity.type
_entity.pdbx_description
1 polymer ?
#
loop_
_entity_poly.entity_id
_entity_poly.type
_entity_poly.pdbx_seq_one_letter_code
_entity_poly.pdbx_strand_id
1 'polypeptide(L)'
;MKTILVTGSAGFIGSNLVLRLFKELSEGTIVGLDNLNDYYDPTLKDYRLSEIEKAKPAGIEYEFVKGDLADKALIDGLFEKYHFDVVVNLAAQAGVRYSITNPDAYIQSNMIGFYNILEACRHYPVEHLVYASSSSVYGGNKKVPFSTDDRVDNPVSLYAATKKSNELFAHCYSKLYDIPTTGLRFFTVYGPAGRPDMAYFGFTNKLLKGETIQIFNYGNCRRDFTYVDDIVEGVYRVMQGAPERKKGEDGLPIPSYAVYNIGGGQPENLLDFVNILQEELVRAGVLPADFDFEAHNKLVPMQPGDVPTTYADATALERDFGFTPKITLREGLRKFAEWYKDFYGHK
;
A
#
# COMPACT_ATOMS: atom_id res chain seq x y z
N MET A 1 -12.91 22.24 8.79
CA MET A 1 -13.46 21.17 7.89
C MET A 1 -12.38 20.87 6.86
N LYS A 2 -11.88 19.64 6.79
CA LYS A 2 -10.81 19.28 5.83
C LYS A 2 -11.39 18.60 4.61
N THR A 3 -10.83 18.93 3.45
CA THR A 3 -11.11 18.29 2.16
C THR A 3 -9.95 17.40 1.79
N ILE A 4 -10.19 16.09 1.67
CA ILE A 4 -9.14 15.08 1.51
C ILE A 4 -9.36 14.32 0.20
N LEU A 5 -8.33 14.23 -0.64
CA LEU A 5 -8.30 13.34 -1.78
C LEU A 5 -7.60 12.03 -1.41
N VAL A 6 -8.27 10.89 -1.63
CA VAL A 6 -7.67 9.57 -1.53
C VAL A 6 -7.69 8.91 -2.92
N THR A 7 -6.55 8.82 -3.58
CA THR A 7 -6.47 8.10 -4.85
C THR A 7 -6.21 6.61 -4.62
N GLY A 8 -6.69 5.75 -5.52
CA GLY A 8 -6.68 4.31 -5.27
C GLY A 8 -7.69 3.89 -4.20
N SER A 9 -8.78 4.65 -4.04
CA SER A 9 -9.77 4.49 -2.97
C SER A 9 -10.58 3.19 -3.06
N ALA A 10 -10.70 2.56 -4.23
CA ALA A 10 -11.25 1.21 -4.39
C ALA A 10 -10.18 0.11 -4.26
N GLY A 11 -8.91 0.50 -4.06
CA GLY A 11 -7.79 -0.39 -3.79
C GLY A 11 -7.80 -0.90 -2.35
N PHE A 12 -6.93 -1.88 -2.05
CA PHE A 12 -6.84 -2.52 -0.74
C PHE A 12 -6.56 -1.52 0.40
N ILE A 13 -5.47 -0.75 0.29
CA ILE A 13 -5.08 0.21 1.35
C ILE A 13 -6.00 1.44 1.32
N GLY A 14 -6.34 1.94 0.12
CA GLY A 14 -7.16 3.14 -0.03
C GLY A 14 -8.55 3.01 0.56
N SER A 15 -9.23 1.90 0.34
CA SER A 15 -10.56 1.66 0.92
C SER A 15 -10.53 1.59 2.45
N ASN A 16 -9.54 0.88 3.02
CA ASN A 16 -9.36 0.81 4.46
C ASN A 16 -8.99 2.18 5.07
N LEU A 17 -8.23 3.00 4.33
CA LEU A 17 -7.95 4.38 4.76
C LEU A 17 -9.22 5.23 4.79
N VAL A 18 -10.08 5.16 3.77
CA VAL A 18 -11.37 5.88 3.76
C VAL A 18 -12.22 5.45 4.96
N LEU A 19 -12.33 4.14 5.22
CA LEU A 19 -13.05 3.62 6.39
C LEU A 19 -12.44 4.09 7.72
N ARG A 20 -11.12 4.24 7.78
CA ARG A 20 -10.44 4.81 8.95
C ARG A 20 -10.76 6.29 9.11
N LEU A 21 -10.72 7.07 8.03
CA LEU A 21 -11.06 8.50 8.05
C LEU A 21 -12.51 8.73 8.53
N PHE A 22 -13.44 7.87 8.16
CA PHE A 22 -14.83 7.93 8.64
C PHE A 22 -14.97 7.75 10.16
N LYS A 23 -14.02 7.04 10.79
CA LYS A 23 -14.01 6.84 12.25
C LYS A 23 -13.35 8.00 13.01
N GLU A 24 -12.39 8.66 12.38
CA GLU A 24 -11.56 9.67 13.01
C GLU A 24 -12.07 11.10 12.81
N LEU A 25 -12.71 11.36 11.67
CA LEU A 25 -13.22 12.68 11.35
C LEU A 25 -14.68 12.84 11.81
N SER A 26 -14.97 13.95 12.45
CA SER A 26 -16.35 14.31 12.82
C SER A 26 -17.09 15.02 11.68
N GLU A 27 -16.34 15.74 10.82
CA GLU A 27 -16.85 16.49 9.67
C GLU A 27 -15.77 16.64 8.59
N GLY A 28 -16.16 16.77 7.34
CA GLY A 28 -15.24 17.01 6.21
C GLY A 28 -15.74 16.41 4.92
N THR A 29 -14.94 16.62 3.88
CA THR A 29 -15.20 16.06 2.55
C THR A 29 -14.07 15.11 2.18
N ILE A 30 -14.39 13.89 1.79
CA ILE A 30 -13.44 12.91 1.26
C ILE A 30 -13.82 12.60 -0.17
N VAL A 31 -12.88 12.82 -1.09
CA VAL A 31 -13.03 12.43 -2.49
C VAL A 31 -12.17 11.20 -2.75
N GLY A 32 -12.81 10.11 -3.14
CA GLY A 32 -12.15 8.87 -3.55
C GLY A 32 -11.99 8.84 -5.06
N LEU A 33 -10.79 8.55 -5.57
CA LEU A 33 -10.51 8.38 -7.00
C LEU A 33 -9.95 6.99 -7.27
N ASP A 34 -10.51 6.26 -8.24
CA ASP A 34 -9.97 4.97 -8.73
C ASP A 34 -10.43 4.75 -10.17
N ASN A 35 -9.58 4.15 -11.02
CA ASN A 35 -9.95 3.85 -12.40
C ASN A 35 -10.71 2.53 -12.55
N LEU A 36 -10.83 1.75 -11.48
CA LEU A 36 -11.50 0.44 -11.44
C LEU A 36 -10.97 -0.53 -12.50
N ASN A 37 -9.64 -0.50 -12.77
CA ASN A 37 -9.04 -1.41 -13.73
C ASN A 37 -9.23 -2.88 -13.33
N ASP A 38 -9.07 -3.77 -14.30
CA ASP A 38 -9.26 -5.22 -14.21
C ASP A 38 -7.95 -5.99 -13.97
N TYR A 39 -6.94 -5.35 -13.38
CA TYR A 39 -5.69 -6.02 -13.02
C TYR A 39 -5.90 -7.29 -12.18
N TYR A 40 -6.92 -7.29 -11.36
CA TYR A 40 -7.47 -8.45 -10.65
C TYR A 40 -9.00 -8.37 -10.63
N ASP A 41 -9.66 -9.38 -10.08
CA ASP A 41 -11.13 -9.49 -10.01
C ASP A 41 -11.79 -8.17 -9.56
N PRO A 42 -12.52 -7.47 -10.45
CA PRO A 42 -13.15 -6.18 -10.12
C PRO A 42 -14.19 -6.28 -9.01
N THR A 43 -14.76 -7.45 -8.77
CA THR A 43 -15.77 -7.65 -7.70
C THR A 43 -15.22 -7.30 -6.31
N LEU A 44 -13.90 -7.41 -6.11
CA LEU A 44 -13.24 -6.94 -4.89
C LEU A 44 -13.27 -5.43 -4.74
N LYS A 45 -13.17 -4.69 -5.85
CA LYS A 45 -13.27 -3.22 -5.83
C LYS A 45 -14.71 -2.79 -5.54
N ASP A 46 -15.69 -3.47 -6.16
CA ASP A 46 -17.12 -3.22 -5.90
C ASP A 46 -17.48 -3.51 -4.44
N TYR A 47 -16.96 -4.62 -3.90
CA TYR A 47 -17.12 -4.95 -2.48
C TYR A 47 -16.58 -3.83 -1.58
N ARG A 48 -15.34 -3.38 -1.80
CA ARG A 48 -14.72 -2.32 -0.99
C ARG A 48 -15.49 -1.01 -1.05
N LEU A 49 -15.97 -0.62 -2.24
CA LEU A 49 -16.81 0.56 -2.40
C LEU A 49 -18.15 0.40 -1.69
N SER A 50 -18.77 -0.79 -1.72
CA SER A 50 -20.01 -1.06 -0.99
C SER A 50 -19.81 -0.95 0.53
N GLU A 51 -18.67 -1.40 1.06
CA GLU A 51 -18.36 -1.25 2.49
C GLU A 51 -18.12 0.21 2.89
N ILE A 52 -17.51 1.01 2.01
CA ILE A 52 -17.38 2.46 2.22
C ILE A 52 -18.75 3.12 2.29
N GLU A 53 -19.64 2.84 1.33
CA GLU A 53 -20.99 3.43 1.33
C GLU A 53 -21.82 3.04 2.57
N LYS A 54 -21.72 1.79 3.00
CA LYS A 54 -22.41 1.31 4.23
C LYS A 54 -21.89 1.98 5.51
N ALA A 55 -20.59 2.30 5.54
CA ALA A 55 -19.94 2.84 6.74
C ALA A 55 -19.96 4.36 6.83
N LYS A 56 -20.40 5.06 5.77
CA LYS A 56 -20.39 6.52 5.68
C LYS A 56 -21.20 7.18 6.80
N PRO A 57 -20.59 8.00 7.64
CA PRO A 57 -21.28 8.70 8.72
C PRO A 57 -21.98 9.97 8.22
N ALA A 58 -23.02 10.42 8.92
CA ALA A 58 -23.82 11.57 8.51
C ALA A 58 -23.04 12.91 8.43
N GLY A 59 -21.92 13.04 9.18
CA GLY A 59 -21.12 14.27 9.23
C GLY A 59 -20.06 14.38 8.13
N ILE A 60 -19.85 13.32 7.31
CA ILE A 60 -18.82 13.28 6.27
C ILE A 60 -19.47 13.24 4.90
N GLU A 61 -19.07 14.17 4.03
CA GLU A 61 -19.36 14.07 2.62
C GLU A 61 -18.35 13.14 1.96
N TYR A 62 -18.82 12.10 1.29
CA TYR A 62 -17.98 11.21 0.49
C TYR A 62 -18.46 11.19 -0.97
N GLU A 63 -17.54 11.46 -1.88
CA GLU A 63 -17.79 11.34 -3.33
C GLU A 63 -16.76 10.38 -3.93
N PHE A 64 -17.25 9.37 -4.64
CA PHE A 64 -16.39 8.48 -5.43
C PHE A 64 -16.36 8.94 -6.88
N VAL A 65 -15.17 9.16 -7.40
CA VAL A 65 -14.91 9.52 -8.80
C VAL A 65 -14.23 8.37 -9.51
N LYS A 66 -14.87 7.83 -10.54
CA LYS A 66 -14.23 6.87 -11.44
C LYS A 66 -13.38 7.63 -12.46
N GLY A 67 -12.07 7.46 -12.39
CA GLY A 67 -11.16 8.13 -13.29
C GLY A 67 -9.72 7.69 -13.17
N ASP A 68 -8.90 8.03 -14.14
CA ASP A 68 -7.49 7.66 -14.21
C ASP A 68 -6.59 8.85 -13.85
N LEU A 69 -5.53 8.59 -13.07
CA LEU A 69 -4.53 9.63 -12.75
C LEU A 69 -3.81 10.19 -13.96
N ALA A 70 -3.71 9.41 -15.04
CA ALA A 70 -3.09 9.86 -16.30
C ALA A 70 -3.97 10.86 -17.07
N ASP A 71 -5.25 10.98 -16.71
CA ASP A 71 -6.14 12.02 -17.25
C ASP A 71 -5.89 13.36 -16.54
N LYS A 72 -5.02 14.17 -17.15
CA LYS A 72 -4.66 15.48 -16.57
C LYS A 72 -5.85 16.41 -16.41
N ALA A 73 -6.78 16.43 -17.38
CA ALA A 73 -7.92 17.34 -17.33
C ALA A 73 -8.87 16.97 -16.17
N LEU A 74 -9.08 15.68 -15.93
CA LEU A 74 -9.83 15.20 -14.77
C LEU A 74 -9.16 15.64 -13.46
N ILE A 75 -7.85 15.41 -13.33
CA ILE A 75 -7.12 15.75 -12.10
C ILE A 75 -7.18 17.27 -11.84
N ASP A 76 -6.87 18.09 -12.84
CA ASP A 76 -6.94 19.55 -12.71
C ASP A 76 -8.35 20.00 -12.31
N GLY A 77 -9.40 19.45 -12.94
CA GLY A 77 -10.80 19.77 -12.59
C GLY A 77 -11.22 19.36 -11.16
N LEU A 78 -10.69 18.25 -10.65
CA LEU A 78 -10.92 17.86 -9.26
C LEU A 78 -10.27 18.84 -8.28
N PHE A 79 -9.02 19.22 -8.51
CA PHE A 79 -8.32 20.18 -7.66
C PHE A 79 -8.97 21.57 -7.71
N GLU A 80 -9.41 22.01 -8.88
CA GLU A 80 -10.15 23.27 -9.05
C GLU A 80 -11.49 23.26 -8.30
N LYS A 81 -12.22 22.12 -8.35
CA LYS A 81 -13.55 21.99 -7.70
C LYS A 81 -13.44 21.91 -6.19
N TYR A 82 -12.50 21.12 -5.66
CA TYR A 82 -12.51 20.74 -4.25
C TYR A 82 -11.51 21.50 -3.39
N HIS A 83 -10.44 22.09 -3.96
CA HIS A 83 -9.37 22.76 -3.22
C HIS A 83 -8.88 21.91 -2.02
N PHE A 84 -8.31 20.75 -2.33
CA PHE A 84 -7.89 19.77 -1.32
C PHE A 84 -6.89 20.33 -0.32
N ASP A 85 -7.13 20.11 0.98
CA ASP A 85 -6.16 20.39 2.04
C ASP A 85 -5.09 19.27 2.09
N VAL A 86 -5.51 18.02 1.98
CA VAL A 86 -4.62 16.85 2.06
C VAL A 86 -4.86 15.92 0.87
N VAL A 87 -3.77 15.48 0.27
CA VAL A 87 -3.80 14.47 -0.80
C VAL A 87 -3.06 13.22 -0.36
N VAL A 88 -3.75 12.07 -0.40
CA VAL A 88 -3.14 10.76 -0.15
C VAL A 88 -3.14 9.96 -1.45
N ASN A 89 -2.00 9.97 -2.14
CA ASN A 89 -1.84 9.30 -3.43
C ASN A 89 -1.39 7.86 -3.26
N LEU A 90 -2.36 6.94 -3.22
CA LEU A 90 -2.15 5.49 -3.16
C LEU A 90 -2.36 4.80 -4.51
N ALA A 91 -3.02 5.46 -5.46
CA ALA A 91 -3.23 4.91 -6.80
C ALA A 91 -1.89 4.70 -7.51
N ALA A 92 -1.70 3.49 -7.97
CA ALA A 92 -0.54 3.08 -8.75
C ALA A 92 -0.79 1.71 -9.38
N GLN A 93 -0.11 1.41 -10.48
CA GLN A 93 0.06 0.03 -10.87
C GLN A 93 1.10 -0.60 -9.95
N ALA A 94 0.69 -1.61 -9.18
CA ALA A 94 1.53 -2.34 -8.25
C ALA A 94 1.88 -3.75 -8.78
N GLY A 95 2.86 -4.41 -8.13
CA GLY A 95 3.29 -5.75 -8.49
C GLY A 95 4.58 -5.77 -9.31
N VAL A 96 5.63 -6.39 -8.74
CA VAL A 96 6.96 -6.47 -9.39
C VAL A 96 6.89 -7.28 -10.68
N ARG A 97 6.21 -8.43 -10.66
CA ARG A 97 6.18 -9.35 -11.80
C ARG A 97 5.40 -8.82 -12.99
N TYR A 98 4.27 -8.19 -12.73
CA TYR A 98 3.44 -7.60 -13.78
C TYR A 98 4.15 -6.47 -14.54
N SER A 99 5.12 -5.79 -13.90
CA SER A 99 5.94 -4.78 -14.58
C SER A 99 6.86 -5.34 -15.68
N ILE A 100 7.06 -6.66 -15.70
CA ILE A 100 7.83 -7.34 -16.75
C ILE A 100 6.95 -7.59 -17.99
N THR A 101 5.68 -7.95 -17.78
CA THR A 101 4.75 -8.34 -18.83
C THR A 101 3.91 -7.17 -19.37
N ASN A 102 3.67 -6.14 -18.55
CA ASN A 102 2.91 -4.95 -18.94
C ASN A 102 3.59 -3.67 -18.39
N PRO A 103 4.74 -3.26 -18.95
CA PRO A 103 5.49 -2.08 -18.49
C PRO A 103 4.72 -0.76 -18.69
N ASP A 104 3.92 -0.65 -19.74
CA ASP A 104 3.22 0.60 -20.09
C ASP A 104 2.23 1.02 -19.00
N ALA A 105 1.57 0.07 -18.33
CA ALA A 105 0.68 0.36 -17.20
C ALA A 105 1.41 1.08 -16.07
N TYR A 106 2.70 0.77 -15.85
CA TYR A 106 3.53 1.42 -14.82
C TYR A 106 3.96 2.82 -15.22
N ILE A 107 4.27 3.04 -16.48
CA ILE A 107 4.59 4.38 -16.98
C ILE A 107 3.35 5.27 -16.90
N GLN A 108 2.20 4.81 -17.36
CA GLN A 108 0.96 5.61 -17.31
C GLN A 108 0.55 5.93 -15.87
N SER A 109 0.37 4.92 -15.03
CA SER A 109 -0.15 5.13 -13.67
C SER A 109 0.89 5.76 -12.73
N ASN A 110 2.14 5.24 -12.72
CA ASN A 110 3.11 5.60 -11.71
C ASN A 110 3.94 6.84 -12.09
N MET A 111 4.16 7.08 -13.39
CA MET A 111 4.96 8.22 -13.82
C MET A 111 4.04 9.38 -14.23
N ILE A 112 3.21 9.19 -15.26
CA ILE A 112 2.33 10.26 -15.77
C ILE A 112 1.27 10.61 -14.70
N GLY A 113 0.61 9.61 -14.11
CA GLY A 113 -0.40 9.84 -13.08
C GLY A 113 0.15 10.57 -11.86
N PHE A 114 1.32 10.17 -11.35
CA PHE A 114 1.93 10.85 -10.22
C PHE A 114 2.41 12.27 -10.56
N TYR A 115 2.96 12.46 -11.77
CA TYR A 115 3.29 13.80 -12.27
C TYR A 115 2.07 14.72 -12.29
N ASN A 116 0.91 14.24 -12.75
CA ASN A 116 -0.32 15.05 -12.77
C ASN A 116 -0.75 15.47 -11.36
N ILE A 117 -0.62 14.58 -10.36
CA ILE A 117 -0.89 14.94 -8.95
C ILE A 117 0.08 16.03 -8.46
N LEU A 118 1.37 15.92 -8.77
CA LEU A 118 2.36 16.92 -8.38
C LEU A 118 2.09 18.30 -9.04
N GLU A 119 1.76 18.33 -10.32
CA GLU A 119 1.39 19.57 -11.02
C GLU A 119 0.10 20.18 -10.45
N ALA A 120 -0.89 19.35 -10.14
CA ALA A 120 -2.11 19.81 -9.50
C ALA A 120 -1.84 20.42 -8.12
N CYS A 121 -1.02 19.76 -7.28
CA CYS A 121 -0.58 20.32 -5.99
C CYS A 121 0.23 21.62 -6.12
N ARG A 122 0.96 21.80 -7.24
CA ARG A 122 1.68 23.04 -7.53
C ARG A 122 0.73 24.19 -7.85
N HIS A 123 -0.31 23.94 -8.65
CA HIS A 123 -1.27 24.96 -9.08
C HIS A 123 -2.35 25.22 -8.03
N TYR A 124 -2.69 24.23 -7.22
CA TYR A 124 -3.65 24.29 -6.12
C TYR A 124 -2.94 23.82 -4.86
N PRO A 125 -2.29 24.73 -4.11
CA PRO A 125 -1.45 24.38 -2.98
C PRO A 125 -2.19 23.58 -1.91
N VAL A 126 -1.58 22.48 -1.46
CA VAL A 126 -2.09 21.61 -0.40
C VAL A 126 -1.30 21.77 0.89
N GLU A 127 -1.89 21.46 2.03
CA GLU A 127 -1.18 21.42 3.31
C GLU A 127 -0.21 20.23 3.37
N HIS A 128 -0.59 19.10 2.79
CA HIS A 128 0.23 17.89 2.79
C HIS A 128 -0.08 16.95 1.63
N LEU A 129 0.95 16.52 0.91
CA LEU A 129 0.91 15.41 -0.04
C LEU A 129 1.56 14.17 0.61
N VAL A 130 0.78 13.12 0.88
CA VAL A 130 1.29 11.80 1.28
C VAL A 130 1.20 10.87 0.08
N TYR A 131 2.25 10.13 -0.24
CA TYR A 131 2.24 9.22 -1.38
C TYR A 131 2.86 7.86 -1.09
N ALA A 132 2.37 6.84 -1.81
CA ALA A 132 2.90 5.49 -1.72
C ALA A 132 4.19 5.33 -2.52
N SER A 133 5.32 5.13 -1.84
CA SER A 133 6.51 4.46 -2.35
C SER A 133 6.41 2.96 -2.04
N SER A 134 7.53 2.24 -2.05
CA SER A 134 7.56 0.79 -1.88
C SER A 134 8.91 0.33 -1.35
N SER A 135 8.92 -0.72 -0.53
CA SER A 135 10.17 -1.42 -0.17
C SER A 135 10.92 -2.01 -1.37
N SER A 136 10.26 -2.14 -2.52
CA SER A 136 10.92 -2.56 -3.77
C SER A 136 12.03 -1.62 -4.22
N VAL A 137 12.04 -0.35 -3.77
CA VAL A 137 13.13 0.60 -4.08
C VAL A 137 14.49 0.17 -3.54
N TYR A 138 14.51 -0.67 -2.48
CA TYR A 138 15.75 -1.22 -1.93
C TYR A 138 16.45 -2.18 -2.90
N GLY A 139 15.71 -2.77 -3.84
CA GLY A 139 16.25 -3.58 -4.92
C GLY A 139 17.18 -4.67 -4.41
N GLY A 140 18.43 -4.63 -4.89
CA GLY A 140 19.47 -5.59 -4.54
C GLY A 140 20.24 -5.32 -3.24
N ASN A 141 19.76 -4.43 -2.36
CA ASN A 141 20.43 -4.15 -1.09
C ASN A 141 20.48 -5.42 -0.22
N LYS A 142 21.66 -5.68 0.39
CA LYS A 142 21.88 -6.86 1.25
C LYS A 142 21.82 -6.55 2.73
N LYS A 143 22.03 -5.29 3.11
CA LYS A 143 21.93 -4.84 4.51
C LYS A 143 20.48 -4.90 4.96
N VAL A 144 20.25 -5.45 6.13
CA VAL A 144 18.95 -5.47 6.82
C VAL A 144 19.15 -5.06 8.28
N PRO A 145 18.19 -4.37 8.94
CA PRO A 145 16.94 -3.83 8.38
C PRO A 145 17.20 -2.79 7.28
N PHE A 146 16.25 -2.63 6.36
CA PHE A 146 16.31 -1.57 5.36
C PHE A 146 16.05 -0.22 6.00
N SER A 147 17.01 0.70 5.87
CA SER A 147 16.89 2.06 6.38
C SER A 147 16.55 3.04 5.26
N THR A 148 15.82 4.12 5.60
CA THR A 148 15.57 5.21 4.64
C THR A 148 16.84 5.94 4.22
N ASP A 149 17.93 5.82 4.99
CA ASP A 149 19.25 6.38 4.67
C ASP A 149 20.07 5.50 3.70
N ASP A 150 19.62 4.27 3.43
CA ASP A 150 20.29 3.39 2.51
C ASP A 150 20.16 3.91 1.06
N ARG A 151 21.23 3.77 0.28
CA ARG A 151 21.17 4.04 -1.15
C ARG A 151 20.22 3.07 -1.84
N VAL A 152 19.37 3.60 -2.71
CA VAL A 152 18.33 2.85 -3.45
C VAL A 152 18.46 3.08 -4.95
N ASP A 153 19.70 2.98 -5.47
CA ASP A 153 20.05 3.28 -6.85
C ASP A 153 20.13 2.04 -7.76
N ASN A 154 19.84 0.85 -7.22
CA ASN A 154 19.91 -0.43 -7.92
C ASN A 154 18.54 -1.15 -7.95
N PRO A 155 17.52 -0.57 -8.61
CA PRO A 155 16.23 -1.22 -8.74
C PRO A 155 16.34 -2.51 -9.55
N VAL A 156 15.63 -3.56 -9.14
CA VAL A 156 15.62 -4.88 -9.82
C VAL A 156 14.36 -5.11 -10.66
N SER A 157 13.48 -4.11 -10.75
CA SER A 157 12.27 -4.15 -11.57
C SER A 157 11.88 -2.74 -12.03
N LEU A 158 11.11 -2.67 -13.13
CA LEU A 158 10.55 -1.40 -13.58
C LEU A 158 9.62 -0.78 -12.51
N TYR A 159 8.84 -1.61 -11.82
CA TYR A 159 8.04 -1.14 -10.69
C TYR A 159 8.89 -0.41 -9.63
N ALA A 160 10.00 -1.02 -9.21
CA ALA A 160 10.91 -0.38 -8.26
C ALA A 160 11.48 0.94 -8.80
N ALA A 161 11.87 0.96 -10.08
CA ALA A 161 12.37 2.16 -10.74
C ALA A 161 11.32 3.28 -10.76
N THR A 162 10.06 2.98 -11.11
CA THR A 162 8.98 3.99 -11.09
C THR A 162 8.74 4.53 -9.68
N LYS A 163 8.77 3.68 -8.64
CA LYS A 163 8.59 4.13 -7.25
C LYS A 163 9.76 4.99 -6.77
N LYS A 164 11.00 4.64 -7.13
CA LYS A 164 12.14 5.51 -6.86
C LYS A 164 12.05 6.84 -7.60
N SER A 165 11.61 6.83 -8.85
CA SER A 165 11.38 8.06 -9.62
C SER A 165 10.32 8.95 -8.95
N ASN A 166 9.26 8.37 -8.37
CA ASN A 166 8.28 9.13 -7.60
C ASN A 166 8.93 9.86 -6.40
N GLU A 167 9.84 9.21 -5.66
CA GLU A 167 10.58 9.86 -4.58
C GLU A 167 11.40 11.06 -5.08
N LEU A 168 12.09 10.91 -6.22
CA LEU A 168 12.88 11.99 -6.83
C LEU A 168 12.01 13.14 -7.33
N PHE A 169 10.89 12.84 -7.98
CA PHE A 169 9.93 13.86 -8.44
C PHE A 169 9.35 14.62 -7.26
N ALA A 170 8.87 13.91 -6.23
CA ALA A 170 8.31 14.51 -5.04
C ALA A 170 9.31 15.43 -4.33
N HIS A 171 10.57 14.99 -4.17
CA HIS A 171 11.65 15.80 -3.61
C HIS A 171 11.89 17.07 -4.43
N CYS A 172 11.96 16.92 -5.77
CA CYS A 172 12.15 18.06 -6.69
C CYS A 172 11.03 19.09 -6.56
N TYR A 173 9.77 18.63 -6.56
CA TYR A 173 8.59 19.51 -6.45
C TYR A 173 8.49 20.15 -5.07
N SER A 174 8.81 19.43 -4.00
CA SER A 174 8.92 20.01 -2.66
C SER A 174 9.97 21.12 -2.60
N LYS A 175 11.14 20.91 -3.21
CA LYS A 175 12.21 21.92 -3.25
C LYS A 175 11.84 23.15 -4.06
N LEU A 176 11.25 22.97 -5.25
CA LEU A 176 11.00 24.07 -6.20
C LEU A 176 9.72 24.84 -5.85
N TYR A 177 8.69 24.15 -5.39
CA TYR A 177 7.35 24.72 -5.24
C TYR A 177 6.85 24.68 -3.80
N ASP A 178 7.71 24.28 -2.87
CA ASP A 178 7.41 24.28 -1.43
C ASP A 178 6.16 23.48 -1.04
N ILE A 179 6.00 22.30 -1.69
CA ILE A 179 4.90 21.37 -1.42
C ILE A 179 5.31 20.45 -0.26
N PRO A 180 4.67 20.51 0.92
CA PRO A 180 4.97 19.60 2.01
C PRO A 180 4.60 18.17 1.62
N THR A 181 5.59 17.26 1.57
CA THR A 181 5.41 15.95 0.97
C THR A 181 6.05 14.84 1.79
N THR A 182 5.31 13.76 2.04
CA THR A 182 5.80 12.56 2.71
C THR A 182 5.61 11.31 1.85
N GLY A 183 6.73 10.62 1.56
CA GLY A 183 6.73 9.31 0.92
C GLY A 183 6.71 8.18 1.94
N LEU A 184 5.90 7.15 1.71
CA LEU A 184 5.84 5.96 2.54
C LEU A 184 6.30 4.74 1.74
N ARG A 185 7.40 4.10 2.15
CA ARG A 185 7.89 2.85 1.60
C ARG A 185 7.13 1.69 2.24
N PHE A 186 6.05 1.28 1.62
CA PHE A 186 5.24 0.15 2.11
C PHE A 186 5.99 -1.16 1.99
N PHE A 187 5.99 -1.94 3.07
CA PHE A 187 6.39 -3.34 3.07
C PHE A 187 5.19 -4.23 2.72
N THR A 188 5.20 -5.50 3.11
CA THR A 188 4.15 -6.43 2.69
C THR A 188 2.90 -6.25 3.52
N VAL A 189 1.87 -5.64 2.93
CA VAL A 189 0.57 -5.43 3.58
C VAL A 189 -0.35 -6.62 3.31
N TYR A 190 -1.03 -7.11 4.35
CA TYR A 190 -1.97 -8.22 4.26
C TYR A 190 -3.24 -7.97 5.09
N GLY A 191 -4.31 -8.72 4.81
CA GLY A 191 -5.57 -8.63 5.55
C GLY A 191 -6.80 -8.90 4.69
N PRO A 192 -8.01 -8.75 5.27
CA PRO A 192 -9.30 -8.90 4.59
C PRO A 192 -9.42 -8.04 3.34
N ALA A 193 -10.14 -8.54 2.35
CA ALA A 193 -10.33 -7.86 1.08
C ALA A 193 -9.01 -7.40 0.42
N GLY A 194 -7.92 -8.13 0.64
CA GLY A 194 -6.60 -7.81 0.12
C GLY A 194 -6.46 -8.05 -1.38
N ARG A 195 -5.22 -7.96 -1.88
CA ARG A 195 -4.93 -8.15 -3.30
C ARG A 195 -4.73 -9.64 -3.62
N PRO A 196 -5.40 -10.18 -4.66
CA PRO A 196 -5.30 -11.61 -5.02
C PRO A 196 -3.91 -12.05 -5.50
N ASP A 197 -3.07 -11.13 -5.96
CA ASP A 197 -1.70 -11.40 -6.39
C ASP A 197 -0.70 -11.54 -5.22
N MET A 198 -1.14 -11.29 -3.98
CA MET A 198 -0.32 -11.49 -2.79
C MET A 198 -0.32 -12.96 -2.33
N ALA A 199 0.79 -13.38 -1.71
CA ALA A 199 1.02 -14.79 -1.37
C ALA A 199 -0.11 -15.43 -0.55
N TYR A 200 -0.59 -14.78 0.51
CA TYR A 200 -1.64 -15.33 1.38
C TYR A 200 -2.94 -15.59 0.61
N PHE A 201 -3.31 -14.69 -0.28
CA PHE A 201 -4.51 -14.81 -1.11
C PHE A 201 -4.32 -15.85 -2.22
N GLY A 202 -3.20 -15.77 -2.93
CA GLY A 202 -2.87 -16.70 -4.01
C GLY A 202 -2.72 -18.14 -3.51
N PHE A 203 -2.16 -18.35 -2.32
CA PHE A 203 -2.06 -19.67 -1.70
C PHE A 203 -3.45 -20.21 -1.32
N THR A 204 -4.30 -19.39 -0.73
CA THR A 204 -5.68 -19.75 -0.40
C THR A 204 -6.45 -20.20 -1.65
N ASN A 205 -6.37 -19.42 -2.75
CA ASN A 205 -7.03 -19.76 -4.02
C ASN A 205 -6.56 -21.09 -4.60
N LYS A 206 -5.26 -21.39 -4.50
CA LYS A 206 -4.69 -22.66 -4.98
C LYS A 206 -5.10 -23.84 -4.13
N LEU A 207 -5.00 -23.71 -2.82
CA LEU A 207 -5.38 -24.79 -1.88
C LEU A 207 -6.86 -25.17 -2.04
N LEU A 208 -7.75 -24.20 -2.20
CA LEU A 208 -9.17 -24.45 -2.46
C LEU A 208 -9.43 -25.24 -3.75
N LYS A 209 -8.57 -25.06 -4.76
CA LYS A 209 -8.65 -25.81 -6.03
C LYS A 209 -7.94 -27.17 -5.97
N GLY A 210 -7.37 -27.55 -4.83
CA GLY A 210 -6.53 -28.74 -4.72
C GLY A 210 -5.19 -28.60 -5.45
N GLU A 211 -4.76 -27.38 -5.77
CA GLU A 211 -3.48 -27.11 -6.43
C GLU A 211 -2.35 -27.03 -5.41
N THR A 212 -1.13 -27.36 -5.87
CA THR A 212 0.07 -27.27 -5.04
C THR A 212 0.58 -25.82 -4.97
N ILE A 213 0.89 -25.34 -3.76
CA ILE A 213 1.59 -24.08 -3.55
C ILE A 213 3.10 -24.28 -3.60
N GLN A 214 3.81 -23.32 -4.21
CA GLN A 214 5.27 -23.32 -4.29
C GLN A 214 5.86 -22.44 -3.19
N ILE A 215 6.65 -23.04 -2.32
CA ILE A 215 7.33 -22.35 -1.22
C ILE A 215 8.78 -22.15 -1.63
N PHE A 216 9.11 -20.92 -2.03
CA PHE A 216 10.42 -20.59 -2.58
C PHE A 216 11.53 -20.58 -1.53
N ASN A 217 12.77 -20.73 -2.03
CA ASN A 217 14.00 -20.84 -1.22
C ASN A 217 13.89 -21.92 -0.13
N TYR A 218 13.17 -23.01 -0.43
CA TYR A 218 12.92 -24.10 0.52
C TYR A 218 12.33 -23.60 1.85
N GLY A 219 11.59 -22.49 1.84
CA GLY A 219 11.06 -21.82 3.03
C GLY A 219 12.03 -20.92 3.78
N ASN A 220 13.30 -20.84 3.38
CA ASN A 220 14.32 -20.02 4.04
C ASN A 220 14.22 -18.54 3.62
N CYS A 221 13.02 -17.97 3.73
CA CYS A 221 12.75 -16.55 3.49
C CYS A 221 12.12 -15.92 4.72
N ARG A 222 12.42 -14.64 4.92
CA ARG A 222 11.76 -13.81 5.92
C ARG A 222 11.15 -12.58 5.27
N ARG A 223 9.93 -12.25 5.66
CA ARG A 223 9.19 -11.09 5.13
C ARG A 223 8.56 -10.32 6.27
N ASP A 224 8.60 -9.02 6.15
CA ASP A 224 7.89 -8.10 7.01
C ASP A 224 6.43 -8.01 6.55
N PHE A 225 5.56 -8.69 7.29
CA PHE A 225 4.12 -8.65 7.07
C PHE A 225 3.48 -7.68 8.06
N THR A 226 2.72 -6.72 7.54
CA THR A 226 2.01 -5.75 8.38
C THR A 226 0.53 -5.77 8.06
N TYR A 227 -0.29 -5.89 9.11
CA TYR A 227 -1.74 -5.94 8.96
C TYR A 227 -2.28 -4.60 8.48
N VAL A 228 -3.32 -4.63 7.63
CA VAL A 228 -3.83 -3.43 6.96
C VAL A 228 -4.31 -2.34 7.92
N ASP A 229 -4.91 -2.69 9.07
CA ASP A 229 -5.37 -1.69 10.03
C ASP A 229 -4.19 -0.93 10.66
N ASP A 230 -3.08 -1.63 10.94
CA ASP A 230 -1.85 -0.98 11.42
C ASP A 230 -1.28 -0.05 10.35
N ILE A 231 -1.30 -0.49 9.08
CA ILE A 231 -0.84 0.33 7.96
C ILE A 231 -1.67 1.61 7.82
N VAL A 232 -3.00 1.52 7.82
CA VAL A 232 -3.83 2.72 7.67
C VAL A 232 -3.77 3.63 8.90
N GLU A 233 -3.53 3.08 10.10
CA GLU A 233 -3.20 3.86 11.29
C GLU A 233 -1.92 4.68 11.08
N GLY A 234 -0.86 4.06 10.55
CA GLY A 234 0.39 4.75 10.23
C GLY A 234 0.21 5.86 9.19
N VAL A 235 -0.52 5.57 8.10
CA VAL A 235 -0.85 6.58 7.08
C VAL A 235 -1.65 7.73 7.67
N TYR A 236 -2.66 7.44 8.49
CA TYR A 236 -3.48 8.44 9.16
C TYR A 236 -2.64 9.36 10.06
N ARG A 237 -1.72 8.81 10.86
CA ARG A 237 -0.83 9.62 11.71
C ARG A 237 0.09 10.51 10.90
N VAL A 238 0.68 9.99 9.83
CA VAL A 238 1.53 10.77 8.92
C VAL A 238 0.77 11.91 8.27
N MET A 239 -0.50 11.71 7.87
CA MET A 239 -1.34 12.77 7.30
C MET A 239 -1.51 13.97 8.22
N GLN A 240 -1.41 13.78 9.55
CA GLN A 240 -1.58 14.85 10.54
C GLN A 240 -0.32 15.71 10.73
N GLY A 241 0.84 15.25 10.25
CA GLY A 241 2.14 15.89 10.49
C GLY A 241 2.90 16.14 9.20
N ALA A 242 2.57 17.21 8.49
CA ALA A 242 3.33 17.62 7.31
C ALA A 242 4.77 17.99 7.68
N PRO A 243 5.78 17.70 6.83
CA PRO A 243 7.15 18.15 7.05
C PRO A 243 7.23 19.66 7.14
N GLU A 244 7.91 20.15 8.17
CA GLU A 244 8.08 21.59 8.39
C GLU A 244 9.00 22.22 7.35
N ARG A 245 8.69 23.47 6.99
CA ARG A 245 9.56 24.31 6.16
C ARG A 245 10.75 24.77 7.00
N LYS A 246 11.95 24.39 6.60
CA LYS A 246 13.21 24.74 7.29
C LYS A 246 14.14 25.51 6.35
N LYS A 247 15.01 26.30 6.93
CA LYS A 247 16.12 26.94 6.22
C LYS A 247 17.43 26.25 6.61
N GLY A 248 18.29 26.05 5.62
CA GLY A 248 19.64 25.58 5.83
C GLY A 248 20.53 26.62 6.47
N GLU A 249 21.75 26.24 6.85
CA GLU A 249 22.77 27.16 7.39
C GLU A 249 23.14 28.27 6.39
N ASP A 250 22.99 27.99 5.10
CA ASP A 250 23.15 28.93 3.98
C ASP A 250 21.96 29.89 3.79
N GLY A 251 20.93 29.79 4.64
CA GLY A 251 19.69 30.56 4.55
C GLY A 251 18.72 30.13 3.45
N LEU A 252 19.08 29.12 2.65
CA LEU A 252 18.22 28.59 1.59
C LEU A 252 17.18 27.61 2.15
N PRO A 253 16.00 27.47 1.50
CA PRO A 253 14.99 26.51 1.92
C PRO A 253 15.51 25.06 1.84
N ILE A 254 15.32 24.30 2.92
CA ILE A 254 15.40 22.84 2.88
C ILE A 254 14.04 22.32 2.38
N PRO A 255 13.99 21.31 1.47
CA PRO A 255 12.70 20.77 1.03
C PRO A 255 11.84 20.31 2.21
N SER A 256 10.56 20.69 2.21
CA SER A 256 9.54 20.14 3.13
C SER A 256 9.19 18.71 2.73
N TYR A 257 10.18 17.82 2.83
CA TYR A 257 10.12 16.47 2.29
C TYR A 257 10.64 15.43 3.29
N ALA A 258 9.91 14.34 3.43
CA ALA A 258 10.31 13.20 4.24
C ALA A 258 9.98 11.87 3.55
N VAL A 259 10.75 10.83 3.87
CA VAL A 259 10.46 9.43 3.47
C VAL A 259 10.55 8.56 4.71
N TYR A 260 9.55 7.69 4.89
CA TYR A 260 9.52 6.72 5.98
C TYR A 260 9.28 5.31 5.45
N ASN A 261 9.88 4.33 6.12
CA ASN A 261 9.44 2.95 6.00
C ASN A 261 8.17 2.75 6.80
N ILE A 262 7.19 2.05 6.22
CA ILE A 262 5.98 1.64 6.91
C ILE A 262 5.84 0.13 6.83
N GLY A 263 6.12 -0.53 7.96
CA GLY A 263 6.18 -1.98 8.09
C GLY A 263 6.26 -2.38 9.56
N GLY A 264 6.19 -3.69 9.82
CA GLY A 264 6.18 -4.26 11.17
C GLY A 264 7.53 -4.23 11.89
N GLY A 265 8.64 -4.16 11.13
CA GLY A 265 9.98 -4.25 11.67
C GLY A 265 10.31 -5.62 12.30
N GLN A 266 9.43 -6.61 12.17
CA GLN A 266 9.59 -7.98 12.65
C GLN A 266 9.40 -8.95 11.48
N PRO A 267 10.51 -9.48 10.92
CA PRO A 267 10.42 -10.36 9.76
C PRO A 267 9.99 -11.77 10.18
N GLU A 268 8.87 -12.21 9.63
CA GLU A 268 8.29 -13.54 9.84
C GLU A 268 8.92 -14.59 8.91
N ASN A 269 9.08 -15.80 9.39
CA ASN A 269 9.55 -16.90 8.55
C ASN A 269 8.46 -17.35 7.58
N LEU A 270 8.83 -17.67 6.34
CA LEU A 270 7.86 -18.05 5.31
C LEU A 270 7.14 -19.37 5.62
N LEU A 271 7.78 -20.35 6.24
CA LEU A 271 7.13 -21.59 6.63
C LEU A 271 6.15 -21.36 7.77
N ASP A 272 6.50 -20.55 8.78
CA ASP A 272 5.59 -20.19 9.86
C ASP A 272 4.36 -19.45 9.31
N PHE A 273 4.58 -18.52 8.37
CA PHE A 273 3.49 -17.84 7.68
C PHE A 273 2.56 -18.82 6.94
N VAL A 274 3.11 -19.80 6.20
CA VAL A 274 2.32 -20.80 5.48
C VAL A 274 1.53 -21.68 6.45
N ASN A 275 2.17 -22.17 7.52
CA ASN A 275 1.53 -23.01 8.52
C ASN A 275 0.38 -22.26 9.22
N ILE A 276 0.61 -21.03 9.67
CA ILE A 276 -0.42 -20.21 10.31
C ILE A 276 -1.59 -19.97 9.34
N LEU A 277 -1.31 -19.63 8.07
CA LEU A 277 -2.35 -19.44 7.07
C LEU A 277 -3.21 -20.71 6.92
N GLN A 278 -2.60 -21.86 6.78
CA GLN A 278 -3.27 -23.14 6.62
C GLN A 278 -4.15 -23.48 7.83
N GLU A 279 -3.63 -23.32 9.04
CA GLU A 279 -4.38 -23.53 10.28
C GLU A 279 -5.62 -22.61 10.37
N GLU A 280 -5.45 -21.32 10.07
CA GLU A 280 -6.56 -20.37 10.14
C GLU A 280 -7.59 -20.57 9.02
N LEU A 281 -7.19 -21.07 7.84
CA LEU A 281 -8.13 -21.46 6.78
C LEU A 281 -9.00 -22.65 7.18
N VAL A 282 -8.41 -23.66 7.83
CA VAL A 282 -9.18 -24.81 8.39
C VAL A 282 -10.10 -24.33 9.52
N ARG A 283 -9.57 -23.53 10.44
CA ARG A 283 -10.34 -22.98 11.56
C ARG A 283 -11.57 -22.18 11.10
N ALA A 284 -11.41 -21.36 10.09
CA ALA A 284 -12.51 -20.60 9.49
C ALA A 284 -13.48 -21.48 8.66
N GLY A 285 -13.11 -22.74 8.39
CA GLY A 285 -13.88 -23.64 7.54
C GLY A 285 -13.82 -23.26 6.06
N VAL A 286 -12.74 -22.62 5.62
CA VAL A 286 -12.40 -22.41 4.20
C VAL A 286 -11.86 -23.70 3.60
N LEU A 287 -11.05 -24.45 4.36
CA LEU A 287 -10.55 -25.76 4.02
C LEU A 287 -11.13 -26.81 4.99
N PRO A 288 -11.29 -28.08 4.55
CA PRO A 288 -11.76 -29.15 5.43
C PRO A 288 -10.74 -29.47 6.53
N ALA A 289 -11.22 -30.02 7.66
CA ALA A 289 -10.38 -30.29 8.82
C ALA A 289 -9.30 -31.36 8.56
N ASP A 290 -9.52 -32.23 7.59
CA ASP A 290 -8.63 -33.30 7.15
C ASP A 290 -7.83 -32.96 5.89
N PHE A 291 -7.68 -31.67 5.55
CA PHE A 291 -6.95 -31.24 4.36
C PHE A 291 -5.46 -31.65 4.47
N ASP A 292 -4.99 -32.37 3.44
CA ASP A 292 -3.61 -32.84 3.35
C ASP A 292 -2.66 -31.72 2.86
N PHE A 293 -2.10 -30.95 3.79
CA PHE A 293 -1.17 -29.89 3.47
C PHE A 293 0.17 -30.38 2.92
N GLU A 294 0.63 -31.57 3.31
CA GLU A 294 1.91 -32.13 2.85
C GLU A 294 1.85 -32.43 1.34
N ALA A 295 0.72 -32.99 0.88
CA ALA A 295 0.50 -33.25 -0.54
C ALA A 295 0.41 -31.96 -1.40
N HIS A 296 0.05 -30.83 -0.77
CA HIS A 296 -0.17 -29.55 -1.47
C HIS A 296 0.94 -28.52 -1.25
N ASN A 297 1.98 -28.83 -0.47
CA ASN A 297 3.14 -27.96 -0.25
C ASN A 297 4.36 -28.48 -1.03
N LYS A 298 4.94 -27.63 -1.88
CA LYS A 298 6.17 -27.95 -2.63
C LYS A 298 7.26 -26.94 -2.35
N LEU A 299 8.33 -27.40 -1.69
CA LEU A 299 9.55 -26.61 -1.51
C LEU A 299 10.32 -26.53 -2.83
N VAL A 300 10.64 -25.33 -3.26
CA VAL A 300 11.35 -25.07 -4.53
C VAL A 300 12.52 -24.12 -4.31
N PRO A 301 13.53 -24.11 -5.23
CA PRO A 301 14.64 -23.16 -5.17
C PRO A 301 14.16 -21.70 -5.20
N MET A 302 15.04 -20.80 -4.79
CA MET A 302 14.78 -19.35 -4.86
C MET A 302 14.56 -18.87 -6.30
N GLN A 303 13.63 -17.96 -6.49
CA GLN A 303 13.42 -17.34 -7.80
C GLN A 303 14.50 -16.30 -8.12
N PRO A 304 14.90 -16.17 -9.40
CA PRO A 304 15.80 -15.08 -9.82
C PRO A 304 15.21 -13.71 -9.46
N GLY A 305 16.05 -12.85 -8.89
CA GLY A 305 15.65 -11.50 -8.48
C GLY A 305 14.92 -11.39 -7.15
N ASP A 306 14.67 -12.51 -6.46
CA ASP A 306 14.13 -12.49 -5.09
C ASP A 306 15.25 -12.34 -4.06
N VAL A 307 14.92 -11.88 -2.85
CA VAL A 307 15.88 -11.70 -1.74
C VAL A 307 15.44 -12.52 -0.53
N PRO A 308 16.40 -13.08 0.26
CA PRO A 308 16.05 -13.99 1.36
C PRO A 308 15.29 -13.27 2.50
N THR A 309 15.65 -12.03 2.80
CA THR A 309 15.07 -11.29 3.94
C THR A 309 14.74 -9.85 3.54
N THR A 310 13.52 -9.42 3.88
CA THR A 310 13.11 -8.02 3.77
C THR A 310 12.39 -7.61 5.05
N TYR A 311 12.87 -6.55 5.70
CA TYR A 311 12.13 -5.92 6.80
C TYR A 311 12.55 -4.47 7.01
N ALA A 312 11.61 -3.70 7.54
CA ALA A 312 11.73 -2.28 7.73
C ALA A 312 12.55 -1.92 8.97
N ASP A 313 13.42 -0.94 8.85
CA ASP A 313 13.72 -0.06 9.97
C ASP A 313 12.62 1.02 10.02
N ALA A 314 11.66 0.85 10.94
CA ALA A 314 10.53 1.75 11.13
C ALA A 314 10.77 2.75 12.29
N THR A 315 11.97 2.80 12.85
CA THR A 315 12.31 3.61 14.04
C THR A 315 11.99 5.10 13.83
N ALA A 316 12.24 5.63 12.63
CA ALA A 316 11.93 7.02 12.34
C ALA A 316 10.41 7.28 12.39
N LEU A 317 9.60 6.38 11.86
CA LEU A 317 8.13 6.51 11.87
C LEU A 317 7.58 6.37 13.29
N GLU A 318 8.15 5.46 14.09
CA GLU A 318 7.80 5.32 15.51
C GLU A 318 8.14 6.59 16.30
N ARG A 319 9.36 7.11 16.13
CA ARG A 319 9.82 8.31 16.83
C ARG A 319 8.97 9.55 16.51
N ASP A 320 8.67 9.78 15.21
CA ASP A 320 8.06 11.02 14.75
C ASP A 320 6.53 10.99 14.84
N PHE A 321 5.90 9.81 14.74
CA PHE A 321 4.45 9.65 14.69
C PHE A 321 3.89 8.64 15.73
N GLY A 322 4.74 8.05 16.56
CA GLY A 322 4.32 7.04 17.53
C GLY A 322 3.73 5.78 16.90
N PHE A 323 4.12 5.48 15.65
CA PHE A 323 3.63 4.33 14.93
C PHE A 323 4.28 3.05 15.46
N THR A 324 3.46 2.10 15.90
CA THR A 324 3.88 0.75 16.28
C THR A 324 2.77 -0.23 15.89
N PRO A 325 3.04 -1.18 14.99
CA PRO A 325 2.10 -2.23 14.64
C PRO A 325 1.73 -3.08 15.85
N LYS A 326 0.45 -3.48 15.94
CA LYS A 326 -0.09 -4.19 17.10
C LYS A 326 -0.64 -5.56 16.76
N ILE A 327 -1.08 -5.77 15.53
CA ILE A 327 -1.76 -7.00 15.11
C ILE A 327 -0.73 -8.06 14.77
N THR A 328 -0.80 -9.20 15.45
CA THR A 328 0.07 -10.35 15.18
C THR A 328 -0.27 -10.99 13.84
N LEU A 329 0.72 -11.70 13.25
CA LEU A 329 0.51 -12.42 11.99
C LEU A 329 -0.67 -13.39 12.07
N ARG A 330 -0.78 -14.16 13.13
CA ARG A 330 -1.88 -15.12 13.35
C ARG A 330 -3.24 -14.42 13.42
N GLU A 331 -3.33 -13.34 14.16
CA GLU A 331 -4.58 -12.59 14.28
C GLU A 331 -5.03 -12.01 12.93
N GLY A 332 -4.10 -11.43 12.17
CA GLY A 332 -4.40 -10.88 10.86
C GLY A 332 -4.79 -11.93 9.83
N LEU A 333 -4.12 -13.10 9.82
CA LEU A 333 -4.47 -14.22 8.94
C LEU A 333 -5.81 -14.86 9.31
N ARG A 334 -6.15 -14.90 10.61
CA ARG A 334 -7.49 -15.31 11.08
C ARG A 334 -8.57 -14.41 10.51
N LYS A 335 -8.43 -13.09 10.67
CA LYS A 335 -9.39 -12.11 10.13
C LYS A 335 -9.51 -12.22 8.59
N PHE A 336 -8.41 -12.49 7.91
CA PHE A 336 -8.43 -12.73 6.47
C PHE A 336 -9.21 -14.00 6.12
N ALA A 337 -8.97 -15.12 6.81
CA ALA A 337 -9.63 -16.41 6.54
C ALA A 337 -11.14 -16.33 6.81
N GLU A 338 -11.56 -15.68 7.89
CA GLU A 338 -12.97 -15.42 8.22
C GLU A 338 -13.64 -14.58 7.12
N TRP A 339 -13.03 -13.45 6.73
CA TRP A 339 -13.51 -12.63 5.62
C TRP A 339 -13.57 -13.40 4.29
N TYR A 340 -12.54 -14.21 4.01
CA TYR A 340 -12.48 -14.97 2.77
C TYR A 340 -13.65 -15.97 2.67
N LYS A 341 -13.97 -16.64 3.78
CA LYS A 341 -15.15 -17.53 3.85
C LYS A 341 -16.43 -16.76 3.60
N ASP A 342 -16.64 -15.62 4.27
CA ASP A 342 -17.86 -14.82 4.13
C ASP A 342 -18.02 -14.28 2.71
N PHE A 343 -16.94 -13.82 2.09
CA PHE A 343 -16.99 -13.22 0.75
C PHE A 343 -17.15 -14.26 -0.37
N TYR A 344 -16.45 -15.41 -0.27
CA TYR A 344 -16.46 -16.45 -1.31
C TYR A 344 -17.30 -17.66 -0.96
N GLY A 345 -17.62 -17.90 0.30
CA GLY A 345 -18.32 -19.11 0.78
C GLY A 345 -19.79 -19.21 0.36
N HIS A 346 -20.36 -18.13 -0.15
CA HIS A 346 -21.73 -18.07 -0.67
C HIS A 346 -21.82 -18.05 -2.20
N LYS A 347 -20.70 -18.28 -2.91
CA LYS A 347 -20.64 -18.30 -4.37
C LYS A 347 -20.60 -19.73 -4.92
#